data_526dc82d0eaf48eb6fb9f35930058de6
#
_entry.id   526dc82d0eaf48eb6fb9f35930058de6
#
_cell.length_a   1.000
_cell.length_b   1.000
_cell.length_c   1.000
_cell.angle_alpha   90.00
_cell.angle_beta   90.00
_cell.angle_gamma   90.00
#
_symmetry.space_group_name_H-M   'P 1'
#
loop_
_entity.id
_entity.type
_entity.pdbx_description
1 polymer ?
#
loop_
_entity_poly.entity_id
_entity_poly.type
_entity_poly.pdbx_seq_one_letter_code
_entity_poly.pdbx_strand_id
1 'polypeptide(L)'
;SEFSDKQLDAFADAQKDMSGIQQKHSKELQAKKDKPEEAMKVQKEAQEKMVEAVKDSGLELSTYNQIAQLAQYDADFRTRIQEKM
;
A
#
# COMPACT_ATOMS: atom_id res chain seq x y z
N SER A 1 6.70 4.28 -20.91
CA SER A 1 6.81 3.63 -19.61
C SER A 1 6.46 2.15 -19.74
N GLU A 2 7.05 1.33 -18.92
CA GLU A 2 6.84 -0.11 -18.91
C GLU A 2 5.46 -0.52 -18.39
N PHE A 3 4.74 0.41 -17.78
CA PHE A 3 3.46 0.12 -17.14
C PHE A 3 2.34 0.90 -17.82
N SER A 4 1.19 0.25 -17.97
CA SER A 4 0.02 0.86 -18.60
C SER A 4 -0.66 1.84 -17.64
N ASP A 5 -1.47 2.74 -18.19
CA ASP A 5 -2.28 3.66 -17.36
C ASP A 5 -3.20 2.88 -16.42
N LYS A 6 -3.74 1.76 -16.89
CA LYS A 6 -4.61 0.91 -16.07
C LYS A 6 -3.85 0.35 -14.85
N GLN A 7 -2.60 -0.08 -15.05
CA GLN A 7 -1.76 -0.56 -13.95
C GLN A 7 -1.45 0.57 -12.96
N LEU A 8 -1.17 1.76 -13.47
CA LEU A 8 -0.89 2.91 -12.60
C LEU A 8 -2.13 3.38 -11.84
N ASP A 9 -3.30 3.32 -12.47
CA ASP A 9 -4.57 3.59 -11.77
C ASP A 9 -4.80 2.59 -10.64
N ALA A 10 -4.56 1.32 -10.90
CA ALA A 10 -4.69 0.26 -9.91
C ALA A 10 -3.71 0.46 -8.75
N PHE A 11 -2.47 0.85 -9.06
CA PHE A 11 -1.46 1.16 -8.06
C PHE A 11 -1.90 2.33 -7.17
N ALA A 12 -2.42 3.40 -7.77
CA ALA A 12 -2.89 4.56 -7.02
C ALA A 12 -4.05 4.20 -6.10
N ASP A 13 -4.99 3.39 -6.58
CA ASP A 13 -6.11 2.91 -5.76
C ASP A 13 -5.62 2.07 -4.58
N ALA A 14 -4.67 1.16 -4.83
CA ALA A 14 -4.09 0.35 -3.77
C ALA A 14 -3.39 1.21 -2.72
N GLN A 15 -2.68 2.26 -3.14
CA GLN A 15 -2.02 3.17 -2.21
C GLN A 15 -2.99 3.94 -1.33
N LYS A 16 -4.12 4.36 -1.88
CA LYS A 16 -5.17 5.02 -1.09
C LYS A 16 -5.71 4.07 -0.02
N ASP A 17 -6.00 2.84 -0.40
CA ASP A 17 -6.48 1.82 0.53
C ASP A 17 -5.46 1.53 1.62
N MET A 18 -4.18 1.41 1.24
CA MET A 18 -3.11 1.15 2.18
C MET A 18 -2.90 2.31 3.15
N SER A 19 -3.08 3.54 2.70
CA SER A 19 -3.00 4.71 3.56
C SER A 19 -4.06 4.64 4.66
N GLY A 20 -5.30 4.27 4.31
CA GLY A 20 -6.37 4.08 5.28
C GLY A 20 -6.08 2.96 6.27
N ILE A 21 -5.54 1.84 5.77
CA ILE A 21 -5.15 0.70 6.61
C ILE A 21 -4.06 1.12 7.59
N GLN A 22 -3.05 1.88 7.12
CA GLN A 22 -1.96 2.34 7.97
C GLN A 22 -2.44 3.29 9.07
N GLN A 23 -3.37 4.18 8.75
CA GLN A 23 -3.93 5.10 9.75
C GLN A 23 -4.67 4.33 10.84
N LYS A 24 -5.49 3.36 10.44
CA LYS A 24 -6.22 2.51 11.38
C LYS A 24 -5.26 1.66 12.20
N HIS A 25 -4.24 1.10 11.56
CA HIS A 25 -3.21 0.29 12.19
C HIS A 25 -2.46 1.09 13.26
N SER A 26 -2.08 2.32 12.95
CA SER A 26 -1.38 3.19 13.89
C SER A 26 -2.20 3.43 15.14
N LYS A 27 -3.51 3.68 14.98
CA LYS A 27 -4.41 3.89 16.12
C LYS A 27 -4.55 2.63 16.96
N GLU A 28 -4.69 1.48 16.32
CA GLU A 28 -4.81 0.21 17.03
C GLU A 28 -3.53 -0.16 17.78
N LEU A 29 -2.36 0.08 17.16
CA LEU A 29 -1.08 -0.14 17.82
C LEU A 29 -0.92 0.77 19.04
N GLN A 30 -1.32 2.03 18.92
CA GLN A 30 -1.26 2.97 20.03
C GLN A 30 -2.11 2.49 21.21
N ALA A 31 -3.30 1.96 20.89
CA ALA A 31 -4.20 1.42 21.91
C ALA A 31 -3.65 0.14 22.56
N LYS A 32 -2.77 -0.59 21.90
CA LYS A 32 -2.21 -1.87 22.36
C LYS A 32 -0.74 -1.77 22.76
N LYS A 33 -0.21 -0.57 22.93
CA LYS A 33 1.21 -0.36 23.19
C LYS A 33 1.74 -1.09 24.43
N ASP A 34 0.88 -1.31 25.43
CA ASP A 34 1.25 -2.01 26.67
C ASP A 34 0.92 -3.50 26.63
N LYS A 35 0.51 -4.01 25.47
CA LYS A 35 0.10 -5.41 25.29
C LYS A 35 0.81 -6.01 24.08
N PRO A 36 2.07 -6.47 24.25
CA PRO A 36 2.89 -6.90 23.11
C PRO A 36 2.27 -7.96 22.21
N GLU A 37 1.58 -8.94 22.80
CA GLU A 37 0.97 -10.02 22.02
C GLU A 37 -0.19 -9.50 21.15
N GLU A 38 -0.99 -8.60 21.70
CA GLU A 38 -2.08 -7.97 20.94
C GLU A 38 -1.54 -7.04 19.87
N ALA A 39 -0.46 -6.31 20.17
CA ALA A 39 0.20 -5.44 19.18
C ALA A 39 0.72 -6.26 17.99
N MET A 40 1.29 -7.44 18.26
CA MET A 40 1.76 -8.33 17.18
C MET A 40 0.62 -8.81 16.30
N LYS A 41 -0.53 -9.12 16.89
CA LYS A 41 -1.73 -9.49 16.11
C LYS A 41 -2.19 -8.36 15.22
N VAL A 42 -2.19 -7.14 15.75
CA VAL A 42 -2.58 -5.95 14.97
C VAL A 42 -1.65 -5.78 13.77
N GLN A 43 -0.34 -5.93 13.96
CA GLN A 43 0.63 -5.82 12.86
C GLN A 43 0.39 -6.88 11.80
N LYS A 44 0.16 -8.11 12.22
CA LYS A 44 -0.09 -9.21 11.29
C LYS A 44 -1.36 -8.97 10.47
N GLU A 45 -2.43 -8.56 11.12
CA GLU A 45 -3.69 -8.26 10.45
C GLU A 45 -3.55 -7.11 9.47
N ALA A 46 -2.78 -6.08 9.83
CA ALA A 46 -2.53 -4.95 8.95
C ALA A 46 -1.77 -5.38 7.69
N GLN A 47 -0.75 -6.24 7.85
CA GLN A 47 0.00 -6.76 6.71
C GLN A 47 -0.89 -7.58 5.78
N GLU A 48 -1.75 -8.42 6.34
CA GLU A 48 -2.69 -9.23 5.55
C GLU A 48 -3.66 -8.33 4.77
N LYS A 49 -4.16 -7.28 5.41
CA LYS A 49 -5.07 -6.34 4.75
C LYS A 49 -4.37 -5.55 3.64
N MET A 50 -3.10 -5.19 3.83
CA MET A 50 -2.34 -4.50 2.80
C MET A 50 -2.12 -5.37 1.58
N VAL A 51 -1.80 -6.65 1.78
CA VAL A 51 -1.66 -7.61 0.68
C VAL A 51 -3.00 -7.79 -0.05
N GLU A 52 -4.10 -7.91 0.69
CA GLU A 52 -5.42 -8.00 0.09
C GLU A 52 -5.77 -6.76 -0.74
N ALA A 53 -5.43 -5.57 -0.24
CA ALA A 53 -5.69 -4.33 -0.96
C ALA A 53 -4.99 -4.30 -2.31
N VAL A 54 -3.73 -4.79 -2.36
CA VAL A 54 -2.99 -4.88 -3.62
C VAL A 54 -3.68 -5.85 -4.57
N LYS A 55 -4.04 -7.03 -4.09
CA LYS A 55 -4.71 -8.05 -4.92
C LYS A 55 -6.08 -7.57 -5.41
N ASP A 56 -6.83 -6.93 -4.55
CA ASP A 56 -8.17 -6.42 -4.90
C ASP A 56 -8.12 -5.31 -5.94
N SER A 57 -6.99 -4.59 -6.02
CA SER A 57 -6.80 -3.58 -7.06
C SER A 57 -6.59 -4.18 -8.45
N GLY A 58 -6.35 -5.49 -8.53
CA GLY A 58 -6.09 -6.18 -9.80
C GLY A 58 -4.62 -6.32 -10.15
N LEU A 59 -3.72 -5.86 -9.27
CA LEU A 59 -2.27 -6.01 -9.48
C LEU A 59 -1.75 -7.26 -8.80
N GLU A 60 -0.76 -7.88 -9.44
CA GLU A 60 0.06 -8.87 -8.75
C GLU A 60 0.99 -8.14 -7.78
N LEU A 61 1.32 -8.78 -6.67
CA LEU A 61 2.19 -8.18 -5.65
C LEU A 61 3.55 -7.82 -6.23
N SER A 62 4.10 -8.68 -7.10
CA SER A 62 5.39 -8.40 -7.76
C SER A 62 5.32 -7.14 -8.61
N THR A 63 4.24 -6.95 -9.36
CA THR A 63 4.05 -5.75 -10.18
C THR A 63 3.92 -4.50 -9.30
N TYR A 64 3.17 -4.60 -8.21
CA TYR A 64 3.07 -3.50 -7.25
C TYR A 64 4.45 -3.08 -6.74
N ASN A 65 5.27 -4.05 -6.35
CA ASN A 65 6.62 -3.78 -5.86
C ASN A 65 7.51 -3.13 -6.92
N GLN A 66 7.40 -3.56 -8.17
CA GLN A 66 8.17 -2.98 -9.28
C GLN A 66 7.79 -1.51 -9.51
N ILE A 67 6.48 -1.21 -9.48
CA ILE A 67 6.01 0.18 -9.64
C ILE A 67 6.51 1.03 -8.47
N ALA A 68 6.42 0.52 -7.25
CA ALA A 68 6.87 1.24 -6.06
C ALA A 68 8.37 1.55 -6.13
N GLN A 69 9.18 0.60 -6.58
CA GLN A 69 10.61 0.81 -6.73
C GLN A 69 10.93 1.87 -7.79
N LEU A 70 10.29 1.78 -8.94
CA LEU A 70 10.51 2.77 -10.00
C LEU A 70 10.13 4.17 -9.53
N ALA A 71 9.04 4.29 -8.79
CA ALA A 71 8.59 5.58 -8.26
C ALA A 71 9.59 6.22 -7.29
N GLN A 72 10.42 5.42 -6.62
CA GLN A 72 11.46 5.95 -5.73
C GLN A 72 12.59 6.64 -6.50
N TYR A 73 12.90 6.15 -7.69
CA TYR A 73 14.07 6.61 -8.45
C TYR A 73 13.73 7.52 -9.63
N ASP A 74 12.48 7.56 -10.06
CA ASP A 74 12.05 8.33 -11.21
C ASP A 74 10.99 9.35 -10.79
N ALA A 75 11.40 10.62 -10.71
CA ALA A 75 10.52 11.70 -10.26
C ALA A 75 9.35 11.93 -11.20
N ASP A 76 9.56 11.82 -12.51
CA ASP A 76 8.50 12.01 -13.50
C ASP A 76 7.45 10.91 -13.38
N PHE A 77 7.90 9.67 -13.19
CA PHE A 77 7.02 8.53 -12.97
C PHE A 77 6.19 8.71 -11.70
N ARG A 78 6.82 9.16 -10.63
CA ARG A 78 6.14 9.43 -9.36
C ARG A 78 5.05 10.50 -9.52
N THR A 79 5.37 11.57 -10.24
CA THR A 79 4.40 12.64 -10.52
C THR A 79 3.21 12.10 -11.30
N ARG A 80 3.46 11.25 -12.28
CA ARG A 80 2.41 10.63 -13.07
C ARG A 80 1.45 9.80 -12.22
N ILE A 81 1.99 9.07 -11.23
CA ILE A 81 1.17 8.31 -10.28
C ILE A 81 0.36 9.26 -9.39
N GLN A 82 1.00 10.32 -8.87
CA GLN A 82 0.35 11.29 -8.00
C GLN A 82 -0.83 11.98 -8.68
N GLU A 83 -0.73 12.23 -9.98
CA GLU A 83 -1.83 12.84 -10.74
C GLU A 83 -3.08 11.96 -10.78
N LYS A 84 -2.93 10.65 -10.56
CA LYS A 84 -4.05 9.71 -10.54
C LYS A 84 -4.68 9.57 -9.15
N MET A 85 -4.05 10.13 -8.16
CA MET A 85 -4.53 10.13 -6.79
C MET A 85 -5.33 11.40 -6.50
#